data_7d4575b9ae23d91959d710e2c3e350ea
#
_entry.id   7d4575b9ae23d91959d710e2c3e350ea
#
_cell.length_a   1.000
_cell.length_b   1.000
_cell.length_c   1.000
_cell.angle_alpha   90.00
_cell.angle_beta   90.00
_cell.angle_gamma   90.00
#
_symmetry.space_group_name_H-M   'P 1'
#
loop_
_entity.id
_entity.type
_entity.pdbx_description
1 polymer ?
#
loop_
_entity_poly.entity_id
_entity_poly.type
_entity_poly.pdbx_seq_one_letter_code
_entity_poly.pdbx_strand_id
1 'polypeptide(L)'
;MVSVLHPMHLVCQSRFLLPAYDGAEVELAGFVWYQGWNDGVNPKTAVPEYEQNLVHLIHDIRKEFGAPKLPVIVGELTGPWVEAPKEWTALRKAQAAVANRPEFKDNVVFVPTHDFVRKAEDSPNPGHGHHEFGNAETYFLVGDALGKAAVQMAGRDRQVREIRGWTLRVDER
;
A
#
# COMPACT_ATOMS: atom_id res chain seq x y z
N MET A 1 12.02 -8.52 -16.47
CA MET A 1 11.81 -8.00 -15.09
C MET A 1 12.29 -6.56 -15.10
N VAL A 2 11.38 -5.62 -15.26
CA VAL A 2 11.73 -4.18 -15.29
C VAL A 2 11.78 -3.74 -13.82
N SER A 3 12.95 -3.30 -13.35
CA SER A 3 13.13 -2.81 -11.99
C SER A 3 12.27 -1.55 -11.78
N VAL A 4 11.11 -1.74 -11.17
CA VAL A 4 10.20 -0.64 -10.79
C VAL A 4 10.83 0.23 -9.68
N LEU A 5 11.88 -0.26 -9.04
CA LEU A 5 12.54 0.40 -7.90
C LEU A 5 13.50 1.52 -8.29
N HIS A 6 13.95 1.57 -9.56
CA HIS A 6 14.91 2.58 -9.98
C HIS A 6 14.46 4.04 -9.79
N PRO A 7 13.19 4.40 -10.09
CA PRO A 7 12.69 5.74 -9.82
C PRO A 7 12.53 6.04 -8.32
N MET A 8 12.12 5.05 -7.52
CA MET A 8 11.96 5.23 -6.07
C MET A 8 13.30 5.42 -5.35
N HIS A 9 14.33 4.69 -5.76
CA HIS A 9 15.68 4.85 -5.24
C HIS A 9 16.22 6.26 -5.53
N LEU A 10 15.99 6.77 -6.74
CA LEU A 10 16.33 8.15 -7.13
C LEU A 10 15.59 9.20 -6.29
N VAL A 11 14.31 8.99 -5.97
CA VAL A 11 13.54 9.91 -5.12
C VAL A 11 14.02 9.90 -3.67
N CYS A 12 14.35 8.74 -3.11
CA CYS A 12 14.91 8.64 -1.76
C CYS A 12 16.36 9.15 -1.65
N GLN A 13 17.16 9.04 -2.72
CA GLN A 13 18.55 9.51 -2.72
C GLN A 13 18.71 10.96 -3.17
N SER A 14 17.78 11.53 -3.91
CA SER A 14 17.91 12.89 -4.41
C SER A 14 17.47 13.90 -3.34
N ARG A 15 18.41 14.33 -2.53
CA ARG A 15 18.32 15.51 -1.64
C ARG A 15 17.82 16.76 -2.36
N PHE A 16 17.86 16.76 -3.70
CA PHE A 16 17.43 17.86 -4.56
C PHE A 16 15.91 17.97 -4.79
N LEU A 17 15.13 16.93 -4.46
CA LEU A 17 13.68 16.93 -4.71
C LEU A 17 12.84 17.39 -3.51
N LEU A 18 13.46 17.57 -2.34
CA LEU A 18 12.79 18.09 -1.15
C LEU A 18 13.40 19.47 -0.80
N PRO A 19 12.78 20.58 -1.24
CA PRO A 19 13.34 21.93 -1.07
C PRO A 19 13.61 22.35 0.39
N ALA A 20 12.98 21.68 1.34
CA ALA A 20 13.15 21.94 2.78
C ALA A 20 14.02 20.86 3.48
N TYR A 21 14.68 19.95 2.73
CA TYR A 21 15.50 18.91 3.32
C TYR A 21 16.85 19.50 3.78
N ASP A 22 17.07 19.50 5.07
CA ASP A 22 18.27 20.07 5.72
C ASP A 22 19.42 19.08 5.90
N GLY A 23 19.31 17.87 5.38
CA GLY A 23 20.29 16.80 5.52
C GLY A 23 20.06 15.87 6.73
N ALA A 24 18.92 15.98 7.41
CA ALA A 24 18.51 15.06 8.47
C ALA A 24 18.43 13.61 7.96
N GLU A 25 18.63 12.65 8.82
CA GLU A 25 18.45 11.24 8.50
C GLU A 25 16.98 10.98 8.14
N VAL A 26 16.76 10.23 7.05
CA VAL A 26 15.43 9.81 6.60
C VAL A 26 15.19 8.38 7.06
N GLU A 27 14.13 8.17 7.84
CA GLU A 27 13.65 6.84 8.21
C GLU A 27 12.44 6.47 7.36
N LEU A 28 12.45 5.25 6.79
CA LEU A 28 11.28 4.70 6.12
C LEU A 28 10.32 4.11 7.16
N ALA A 29 9.18 4.75 7.35
CA ALA A 29 8.17 4.33 8.32
C ALA A 29 7.31 3.16 7.83
N GLY A 30 7.18 2.97 6.52
CA GLY A 30 6.38 1.90 5.93
C GLY A 30 6.26 2.04 4.42
N PHE A 31 5.64 1.03 3.80
CA PHE A 31 5.31 0.99 2.39
C PHE A 31 3.81 0.75 2.22
N VAL A 32 3.15 1.58 1.43
CA VAL A 32 1.73 1.46 1.11
C VAL A 32 1.59 1.03 -0.34
N TRP A 33 0.87 -0.06 -0.57
CA TRP A 33 0.58 -0.60 -1.90
C TRP A 33 -0.91 -0.57 -2.19
N TYR A 34 -1.30 0.17 -3.22
CA TYR A 34 -2.67 0.23 -3.72
C TYR A 34 -2.63 0.22 -5.25
N GLN A 35 -2.66 -0.98 -5.84
CA GLN A 35 -2.53 -1.18 -7.29
C GLN A 35 -3.13 -2.53 -7.68
N GLY A 36 -3.49 -2.70 -8.95
CA GLY A 36 -3.96 -3.96 -9.52
C GLY A 36 -4.95 -3.80 -10.66
N TRP A 37 -5.26 -2.56 -11.08
CA TRP A 37 -6.25 -2.34 -12.14
C TRP A 37 -5.92 -3.09 -13.43
N ASN A 38 -4.69 -2.95 -13.93
CA ASN A 38 -4.28 -3.62 -15.19
C ASN A 38 -4.25 -5.14 -15.06
N ASP A 39 -3.99 -5.66 -13.85
CA ASP A 39 -4.04 -7.09 -13.57
C ASP A 39 -5.48 -7.61 -13.67
N GLY A 40 -6.45 -6.86 -13.16
CA GLY A 40 -7.88 -7.17 -13.30
C GLY A 40 -8.41 -7.05 -14.72
N VAL A 41 -7.83 -6.17 -15.56
CA VAL A 41 -8.17 -6.03 -16.98
C VAL A 41 -7.59 -7.18 -17.81
N ASN A 42 -6.41 -7.71 -17.44
CA ASN A 42 -5.79 -8.85 -18.10
C ASN A 42 -5.67 -10.08 -17.15
N PRO A 43 -6.81 -10.62 -16.70
CA PRO A 43 -6.84 -11.53 -15.56
C PRO A 43 -6.24 -12.91 -15.84
N LYS A 44 -6.16 -13.35 -17.08
CA LYS A 44 -5.74 -14.71 -17.42
C LYS A 44 -4.29 -15.00 -17.06
N THR A 45 -3.43 -14.01 -17.19
CA THR A 45 -1.99 -14.11 -16.92
C THR A 45 -1.62 -13.42 -15.61
N ALA A 46 -2.16 -12.25 -15.36
CA ALA A 46 -1.74 -11.39 -14.26
C ALA A 46 -2.27 -11.85 -12.89
N VAL A 47 -3.56 -12.20 -12.81
CA VAL A 47 -4.17 -12.56 -11.51
C VAL A 47 -3.59 -13.84 -10.88
N PRO A 48 -3.28 -14.92 -11.62
CA PRO A 48 -2.64 -16.10 -11.05
C PRO A 48 -1.26 -15.85 -10.45
N GLU A 49 -0.53 -14.86 -10.98
CA GLU A 49 0.83 -14.53 -10.53
C GLU A 49 0.86 -13.39 -9.50
N TYR A 50 -0.26 -12.68 -9.31
CA TYR A 50 -0.31 -11.44 -8.53
C TYR A 50 0.19 -11.60 -7.10
N GLU A 51 -0.29 -12.62 -6.38
CA GLU A 51 0.15 -12.88 -4.99
C GLU A 51 1.67 -13.04 -4.91
N GLN A 52 2.24 -13.88 -5.76
CA GLN A 52 3.67 -14.15 -5.73
C GLN A 52 4.49 -12.93 -6.17
N ASN A 53 4.01 -12.18 -7.16
CA ASN A 53 4.66 -10.95 -7.61
C ASN A 53 4.66 -9.87 -6.52
N LEU A 54 3.57 -9.73 -5.76
CA LEU A 54 3.52 -8.80 -4.63
C LEU A 54 4.44 -9.24 -3.48
N VAL A 55 4.55 -10.54 -3.21
CA VAL A 55 5.53 -11.09 -2.26
C VAL A 55 6.95 -10.72 -2.67
N HIS A 56 7.31 -10.93 -3.94
CA HIS A 56 8.62 -10.56 -4.45
C HIS A 56 8.87 -9.06 -4.33
N LEU A 57 7.89 -8.23 -4.67
CA LEU A 57 7.99 -6.77 -4.54
C LEU A 57 8.29 -6.36 -3.09
N ILE A 58 7.60 -6.95 -2.12
CA ILE A 58 7.82 -6.66 -0.69
C ILE A 58 9.26 -7.04 -0.28
N HIS A 59 9.74 -8.20 -0.70
CA HIS A 59 11.11 -8.62 -0.41
C HIS A 59 12.15 -7.71 -1.09
N ASP A 60 11.92 -7.32 -2.34
CA ASP A 60 12.82 -6.45 -3.09
C ASP A 60 12.91 -5.05 -2.45
N ILE A 61 11.78 -4.46 -2.05
CA ILE A 61 11.75 -3.17 -1.33
C ILE A 61 12.51 -3.28 -0.03
N ARG A 62 12.24 -4.31 0.78
CA ARG A 62 12.94 -4.51 2.06
C ARG A 62 14.44 -4.69 1.90
N LYS A 63 14.85 -5.40 0.87
CA LYS A 63 16.26 -5.62 0.54
C LYS A 63 16.92 -4.32 0.07
N GLU A 64 16.29 -3.60 -0.85
CA GLU A 64 16.82 -2.37 -1.43
C GLU A 64 17.07 -1.29 -0.37
N PHE A 65 16.15 -1.16 0.58
CA PHE A 65 16.27 -0.16 1.64
C PHE A 65 16.93 -0.67 2.93
N GLY A 66 17.43 -1.92 2.95
CA GLY A 66 18.05 -2.50 4.15
C GLY A 66 17.07 -2.61 5.34
N ALA A 67 15.77 -2.67 5.08
CA ALA A 67 14.71 -2.62 6.09
C ALA A 67 13.89 -3.93 6.12
N PRO A 68 14.44 -5.04 6.64
CA PRO A 68 13.85 -6.38 6.51
C PRO A 68 12.48 -6.55 7.17
N LYS A 69 12.13 -5.65 8.08
CA LYS A 69 10.84 -5.63 8.79
C LYS A 69 9.99 -4.40 8.45
N LEU A 70 10.31 -3.70 7.36
CA LEU A 70 9.53 -2.53 6.94
C LEU A 70 8.04 -2.87 6.94
N PRO A 71 7.20 -2.12 7.66
CA PRO A 71 5.76 -2.30 7.63
C PRO A 71 5.20 -2.12 6.22
N VAL A 72 4.29 -3.01 5.81
CA VAL A 72 3.63 -2.92 4.51
C VAL A 72 2.13 -2.92 4.69
N ILE A 73 1.47 -1.97 4.05
CA ILE A 73 0.03 -1.84 4.02
C ILE A 73 -0.44 -2.13 2.59
N VAL A 74 -1.20 -3.21 2.42
CA VAL A 74 -1.80 -3.58 1.14
C VAL A 74 -3.26 -3.17 1.15
N GLY A 75 -3.62 -2.15 0.36
CA GLY A 75 -5.00 -1.75 0.17
C GLY A 75 -5.71 -2.68 -0.81
N GLU A 76 -6.92 -3.09 -0.48
CA GLU A 76 -7.79 -3.79 -1.41
C GLU A 76 -8.16 -2.89 -2.57
N LEU A 77 -7.98 -3.35 -3.80
CA LEU A 77 -8.41 -2.58 -4.95
C LEU A 77 -9.95 -2.51 -4.99
N THR A 78 -10.50 -1.31 -4.98
CA THR A 78 -11.95 -1.10 -5.05
C THR A 78 -12.54 -1.65 -6.34
N GLY A 79 -11.85 -1.46 -7.46
CA GLY A 79 -12.30 -1.93 -8.77
C GLY A 79 -13.36 -1.04 -9.39
N PRO A 80 -13.88 -1.42 -10.58
CA PRO A 80 -14.70 -0.53 -11.39
C PRO A 80 -16.12 -0.31 -10.86
N TRP A 81 -16.60 -1.13 -9.93
CA TRP A 81 -17.96 -1.07 -9.37
C TRP A 81 -18.13 -2.01 -8.17
N VAL A 82 -19.24 -1.85 -7.44
CA VAL A 82 -19.56 -2.62 -6.22
C VAL A 82 -19.65 -4.12 -6.52
N GLU A 83 -20.35 -4.50 -7.57
CA GLU A 83 -20.48 -5.90 -8.02
C GLU A 83 -19.39 -6.22 -9.05
N ALA A 84 -18.17 -6.43 -8.56
CA ALA A 84 -17.04 -6.70 -9.44
C ALA A 84 -17.13 -8.09 -10.10
N PRO A 85 -16.70 -8.21 -11.37
CA PRO A 85 -16.52 -9.50 -12.01
C PRO A 85 -15.66 -10.46 -11.21
N LYS A 86 -15.78 -11.75 -11.50
CA LYS A 86 -15.07 -12.85 -10.83
C LYS A 86 -13.55 -12.61 -10.74
N GLU A 87 -12.97 -12.06 -11.77
CA GLU A 87 -11.54 -11.77 -11.89
C GLU A 87 -11.08 -10.75 -10.87
N TRP A 88 -11.87 -9.70 -10.62
CA TRP A 88 -11.58 -8.69 -9.60
C TRP A 88 -11.69 -9.25 -8.19
N THR A 89 -12.65 -10.15 -7.97
CA THR A 89 -12.74 -10.88 -6.71
C THR A 89 -11.51 -11.77 -6.48
N ALA A 90 -11.01 -12.43 -7.53
CA ALA A 90 -9.81 -13.25 -7.45
C ALA A 90 -8.56 -12.39 -7.15
N LEU A 91 -8.43 -11.22 -7.78
CA LEU A 91 -7.36 -10.27 -7.51
C LEU A 91 -7.34 -9.81 -6.04
N ARG A 92 -8.51 -9.39 -5.51
CA ARG A 92 -8.63 -8.98 -4.10
C ARG A 92 -8.28 -10.10 -3.13
N LYS A 93 -8.66 -11.35 -3.44
CA LYS A 93 -8.25 -12.51 -2.66
C LYS A 93 -6.73 -12.72 -2.68
N ALA A 94 -6.09 -12.51 -3.83
CA ALA A 94 -4.64 -12.57 -3.95
C ALA A 94 -3.96 -11.47 -3.12
N GLN A 95 -4.49 -10.25 -3.12
CA GLN A 95 -4.02 -9.15 -2.26
C GLN A 95 -4.12 -9.51 -0.76
N ALA A 96 -5.25 -10.04 -0.34
CA ALA A 96 -5.47 -10.45 1.05
C ALA A 96 -4.56 -11.64 1.46
N ALA A 97 -4.31 -12.58 0.54
CA ALA A 97 -3.50 -13.77 0.80
C ALA A 97 -2.07 -13.41 1.18
N VAL A 98 -1.51 -12.35 0.61
CA VAL A 98 -0.14 -11.89 0.94
C VAL A 98 -0.01 -11.57 2.44
N ALA A 99 -0.96 -10.84 3.02
CA ALA A 99 -0.91 -10.49 4.45
C ALA A 99 -1.06 -11.71 5.38
N ASN A 100 -1.64 -12.81 4.88
CA ASN A 100 -1.84 -14.05 5.64
C ASN A 100 -0.64 -15.00 5.60
N ARG A 101 0.41 -14.67 4.86
CA ARG A 101 1.61 -15.52 4.80
C ARG A 101 2.35 -15.51 6.14
N PRO A 102 2.83 -16.67 6.63
CA PRO A 102 3.54 -16.77 7.91
C PRO A 102 4.75 -15.82 8.01
N GLU A 103 5.47 -15.63 6.91
CA GLU A 103 6.66 -14.77 6.82
C GLU A 103 6.34 -13.28 6.98
N PHE A 104 5.09 -12.88 6.74
CA PHE A 104 4.60 -11.50 6.83
C PHE A 104 3.78 -11.21 8.08
N LYS A 105 3.67 -12.20 8.95
CA LYS A 105 2.96 -12.03 10.21
C LYS A 105 3.49 -10.80 10.98
N ASP A 106 2.56 -9.97 11.41
CA ASP A 106 2.78 -8.76 12.22
C ASP A 106 3.47 -7.59 11.49
N ASN A 107 3.87 -7.73 10.22
CA ASN A 107 4.55 -6.66 9.47
C ASN A 107 3.99 -6.40 8.06
N VAL A 108 2.95 -7.13 7.65
CA VAL A 108 2.12 -6.82 6.47
C VAL A 108 0.67 -6.84 6.90
N VAL A 109 -0.11 -5.85 6.49
CA VAL A 109 -1.54 -5.77 6.78
C VAL A 109 -2.31 -5.56 5.48
N PHE A 110 -3.42 -6.26 5.34
CA PHE A 110 -4.41 -6.03 4.30
C PHE A 110 -5.52 -5.14 4.83
N VAL A 111 -5.88 -4.11 4.07
CA VAL A 111 -6.92 -3.14 4.42
C VAL A 111 -8.06 -3.28 3.42
N PRO A 112 -9.25 -3.76 3.83
CA PRO A 112 -10.40 -3.82 2.96
C PRO A 112 -10.90 -2.40 2.64
N THR A 113 -11.02 -2.08 1.36
CA THR A 113 -11.45 -0.76 0.88
C THR A 113 -12.56 -0.86 -0.17
N HIS A 114 -12.95 -2.08 -0.54
CA HIS A 114 -13.93 -2.32 -1.58
C HIS A 114 -15.27 -1.60 -1.35
N ASP A 115 -15.74 -1.57 -0.10
CA ASP A 115 -17.03 -0.97 0.24
C ASP A 115 -17.03 0.57 0.18
N PHE A 116 -15.87 1.17 -0.07
CA PHE A 116 -15.75 2.63 -0.20
C PHE A 116 -16.09 3.14 -1.60
N VAL A 117 -16.17 2.24 -2.59
CA VAL A 117 -16.52 2.64 -3.96
C VAL A 117 -17.92 3.26 -4.00
N ARG A 118 -18.06 4.39 -4.67
CA ARG A 118 -19.33 5.05 -4.92
C ARG A 118 -19.87 4.60 -6.27
N LYS A 119 -21.20 4.64 -6.41
CA LYS A 119 -21.84 4.25 -7.66
C LYS A 119 -21.48 5.22 -8.78
N ALA A 120 -21.44 4.70 -10.00
CA ALA A 120 -21.13 5.49 -11.18
C ALA A 120 -22.13 6.65 -11.37
N GLU A 121 -23.42 6.40 -11.18
CA GLU A 121 -24.49 7.39 -11.31
C GLU A 121 -24.41 8.52 -10.27
N ASP A 122 -23.80 8.27 -9.11
CA ASP A 122 -23.64 9.24 -8.03
C ASP A 122 -22.27 9.96 -8.08
N SER A 123 -21.53 9.76 -9.18
CA SER A 123 -20.14 10.21 -9.28
C SER A 123 -19.92 11.14 -10.47
N PRO A 124 -18.92 12.05 -10.39
CA PRO A 124 -18.69 13.09 -11.41
C PRO A 124 -18.36 12.55 -12.80
N ASN A 125 -17.78 11.35 -12.91
CA ASN A 125 -17.33 10.78 -14.18
C ASN A 125 -17.75 9.30 -14.33
N PRO A 126 -19.04 9.02 -14.59
CA PRO A 126 -19.58 7.66 -14.61
C PRO A 126 -18.91 6.70 -15.59
N GLY A 127 -18.29 7.21 -16.65
CA GLY A 127 -17.58 6.41 -17.66
C GLY A 127 -16.17 5.96 -17.26
N HIS A 128 -15.61 6.46 -16.16
CA HIS A 128 -14.20 6.24 -15.79
C HIS A 128 -14.04 5.42 -14.51
N GLY A 129 -14.50 4.17 -14.53
CA GLY A 129 -14.41 3.27 -13.40
C GLY A 129 -12.97 3.06 -12.89
N HIS A 130 -11.99 3.09 -13.77
CA HIS A 130 -10.56 2.95 -13.45
C HIS A 130 -9.97 4.14 -12.65
N HIS A 131 -10.71 5.22 -12.54
CA HIS A 131 -10.39 6.37 -11.69
C HIS A 131 -11.49 6.60 -10.64
N GLU A 132 -12.08 5.53 -10.13
CA GLU A 132 -13.15 5.56 -9.11
C GLU A 132 -14.28 6.52 -9.49
N PHE A 133 -14.59 6.59 -10.78
CA PHE A 133 -15.57 7.52 -11.36
C PHE A 133 -15.30 9.00 -11.07
N GLY A 134 -14.04 9.37 -10.74
CA GLY A 134 -13.67 10.71 -10.30
C GLY A 134 -14.24 11.10 -8.93
N ASN A 135 -14.64 10.14 -8.12
CA ASN A 135 -15.29 10.37 -6.84
C ASN A 135 -14.26 10.62 -5.73
N ALA A 136 -14.17 11.88 -5.29
CA ALA A 136 -13.22 12.30 -4.27
C ALA A 136 -13.46 11.64 -2.91
N GLU A 137 -14.70 11.30 -2.58
CA GLU A 137 -15.04 10.61 -1.32
C GLU A 137 -14.44 9.21 -1.27
N THR A 138 -14.50 8.45 -2.39
CA THR A 138 -13.85 7.14 -2.48
C THR A 138 -12.36 7.24 -2.20
N TYR A 139 -11.64 8.17 -2.85
CA TYR A 139 -10.22 8.38 -2.61
C TYR A 139 -9.90 8.78 -1.16
N PHE A 140 -10.73 9.66 -0.59
CA PHE A 140 -10.55 10.08 0.79
C PHE A 140 -10.71 8.91 1.77
N LEU A 141 -11.76 8.10 1.61
CA LEU A 141 -12.03 6.95 2.49
C LEU A 141 -10.95 5.87 2.38
N VAL A 142 -10.49 5.59 1.17
CA VAL A 142 -9.35 4.67 0.94
C VAL A 142 -8.10 5.21 1.63
N GLY A 143 -7.75 6.47 1.41
CA GLY A 143 -6.58 7.11 2.02
C GLY A 143 -6.65 7.13 3.55
N ASP A 144 -7.81 7.44 4.13
CA ASP A 144 -8.05 7.43 5.58
C ASP A 144 -7.86 6.03 6.17
N ALA A 145 -8.40 4.99 5.52
CA ALA A 145 -8.27 3.62 5.99
C ALA A 145 -6.80 3.14 5.95
N LEU A 146 -6.08 3.43 4.85
CA LEU A 146 -4.66 3.09 4.72
C LEU A 146 -3.80 3.86 5.73
N GLY A 147 -4.10 5.14 5.95
CA GLY A 147 -3.42 5.99 6.93
C GLY A 147 -3.61 5.49 8.36
N LYS A 148 -4.84 5.12 8.75
CA LYS A 148 -5.13 4.50 10.05
C LYS A 148 -4.35 3.21 10.26
N ALA A 149 -4.29 2.35 9.25
CA ALA A 149 -3.50 1.12 9.31
C ALA A 149 -2.00 1.41 9.49
N ALA A 150 -1.47 2.40 8.77
CA ALA A 150 -0.07 2.82 8.90
C ALA A 150 0.25 3.31 10.32
N VAL A 151 -0.59 4.17 10.89
CA VAL A 151 -0.44 4.66 12.28
C VAL A 151 -0.49 3.52 13.29
N GLN A 152 -1.42 2.56 13.13
CA GLN A 152 -1.51 1.40 14.01
C GLN A 152 -0.25 0.53 13.95
N MET A 153 0.31 0.31 12.76
CA MET A 153 1.55 -0.46 12.61
C MET A 153 2.75 0.27 13.22
N ALA A 154 2.87 1.58 13.01
CA ALA A 154 3.91 2.39 13.63
C ALA A 154 3.81 2.42 15.16
N GLY A 155 2.58 2.44 15.71
CA GLY A 155 2.34 2.35 17.16
C GLY A 155 2.78 1.03 17.77
N ARG A 156 2.56 -0.10 17.06
CA ARG A 156 3.05 -1.42 17.50
C ARG A 156 4.58 -1.48 17.56
N ASP A 157 5.24 -0.92 16.58
CA ASP A 157 6.71 -0.88 16.56
C ASP A 157 7.28 0.00 17.68
N ARG A 158 6.61 1.12 18.02
CA ARG A 158 6.97 1.98 19.18
C ARG A 158 6.87 1.23 20.49
N GLN A 159 5.78 0.51 20.76
CA GLN A 159 5.62 -0.28 21.97
C GLN A 159 6.72 -1.34 22.13
N VAL A 160 7.10 -2.01 21.04
CA VAL A 160 8.20 -2.98 21.05
C VAL A 160 9.56 -2.31 21.31
N ARG A 161 9.78 -1.09 20.79
CA ARG A 161 11.02 -0.31 21.03
C ARG A 161 11.07 0.20 22.48
N GLU A 162 9.97 0.68 23.03
CA GLU A 162 9.89 1.11 24.44
C GLU A 162 10.17 -0.03 25.42
N ILE A 163 9.63 -1.22 25.18
CA ILE A 163 9.89 -2.44 25.98
C ILE A 163 11.39 -2.84 25.89
N ARG A 164 12.09 -2.48 24.80
CA ARG A 164 13.52 -2.73 24.62
C ARG A 164 14.43 -1.62 25.12
N GLY A 165 13.90 -0.60 25.79
CA GLY A 165 14.70 0.46 26.44
C GLY A 165 15.10 1.63 25.55
N TRP A 166 14.41 1.86 24.43
CA TRP A 166 14.63 3.03 23.57
C TRP A 166 13.57 4.09 23.88
N THR A 167 13.96 5.15 24.56
CA THR A 167 13.10 6.30 24.83
C THR A 167 13.16 7.27 23.64
N LEU A 168 12.11 7.34 22.84
CA LEU A 168 11.90 8.42 21.87
C LEU A 168 11.38 9.65 22.63
N ARG A 169 12.15 10.74 22.69
CA ARG A 169 11.61 12.04 23.08
C ARG A 169 10.86 12.61 21.88
N VAL A 170 9.56 12.78 22.02
CA VAL A 170 8.75 13.58 21.11
C VAL A 170 8.78 15.00 21.68
N ASP A 171 9.52 15.92 21.03
CA ASP A 171 9.38 17.33 21.33
C ASP A 171 8.04 17.81 20.79
N GLU A 172 7.11 18.07 21.70
CA GLU A 172 5.88 18.81 21.41
C GLU A 172 6.26 20.29 21.16
N ARG A 173 6.12 20.73 19.91
CA ARG A 173 6.07 22.15 19.54
C ARG A 173 4.82 22.45 18.75
#